data_a128c6eb0b567fb54c60ebb36e9d86b3
#
_entry.id   a128c6eb0b567fb54c60ebb36e9d86b3
#
_cell.length_a   1.000
_cell.length_b   1.000
_cell.length_c   1.000
_cell.angle_alpha   90.00
_cell.angle_beta   90.00
_cell.angle_gamma   90.00
#
_symmetry.space_group_name_H-M   'P 1'
#
loop_
_entity.id
_entity.type
_entity.pdbx_description
1 polymer ?
#
loop_
_entity_poly.entity_id
_entity_poly.type
_entity_poly.pdbx_seq_one_letter_code
_entity_poly.pdbx_strand_id
1 'polypeptide(L)'
;MTPSQVEPSAYLLDVREPEEWQAGHAPQAHHLPMMEVPARIAEIPDDTEVVVVCRSGGRSGQVVGYLTGNGFDNVRNLDGGMQSWNAAGREMVSENGRPAQVL
;
A
#
# COMPACT_ATOMS: atom_id res chain seq x y z
N MET A 1 -6.75 9.66 2.17
CA MET A 1 -5.44 10.20 2.63
C MET A 1 -4.56 10.44 1.42
N THR A 2 -3.93 11.58 1.32
CA THR A 2 -3.01 11.93 0.23
C THR A 2 -1.59 11.49 0.58
N PRO A 3 -0.68 11.35 -0.41
CA PRO A 3 0.70 10.96 -0.13
C PRO A 3 1.41 11.87 0.86
N SER A 4 1.16 13.18 0.84
CA SER A 4 1.81 14.12 1.75
C SER A 4 1.35 13.98 3.21
N GLN A 5 0.22 13.32 3.44
CA GLN A 5 -0.33 13.10 4.79
C GLN A 5 0.18 11.81 5.43
N VAL A 6 0.92 10.98 4.66
CA VAL A 6 1.44 9.71 5.18
C VAL A 6 2.65 9.99 6.06
N GLU A 7 2.52 9.67 7.34
CA GLU A 7 3.59 9.83 8.32
C GLU A 7 4.68 8.77 8.12
N PRO A 8 5.94 9.08 8.44
CA PRO A 8 7.02 8.09 8.34
C PRO A 8 6.77 6.85 9.21
N SER A 9 6.02 6.98 10.29
CA SER A 9 5.69 5.88 11.21
C SER A 9 4.51 5.05 10.75
N ALA A 10 3.77 5.46 9.72
CA ALA A 10 2.62 4.72 9.22
C ALA A 10 3.06 3.39 8.61
N TYR A 11 2.24 2.37 8.79
CA TYR A 11 2.45 1.06 8.17
C TYR A 11 1.84 1.10 6.77
N LEU A 12 2.69 1.07 5.74
CA LEU A 12 2.22 1.02 4.35
C LEU A 12 2.01 -0.42 3.93
N LEU A 13 0.80 -0.76 3.53
CA LEU A 13 0.43 -2.09 3.05
C LEU A 13 0.19 -2.03 1.55
N ASP A 14 1.13 -2.56 0.77
CA ASP A 14 1.06 -2.58 -0.70
C ASP A 14 0.40 -3.87 -1.15
N VAL A 15 -0.78 -3.75 -1.76
CA VAL A 15 -1.61 -4.90 -2.14
C VAL A 15 -1.57 -5.21 -3.63
N ARG A 16 -0.56 -4.66 -4.34
CA ARG A 16 -0.38 -4.89 -5.77
C ARG A 16 0.21 -6.26 -6.06
N GLU A 17 0.25 -6.61 -7.36
CA GLU A 17 0.86 -7.84 -7.80
C GLU A 17 2.39 -7.82 -7.67
N PRO A 18 3.06 -8.99 -7.62
CA PRO A 18 4.52 -9.05 -7.45
C PRO A 18 5.31 -8.27 -8.50
N GLU A 19 4.91 -8.30 -9.77
CA GLU A 19 5.61 -7.57 -10.82
C GLU A 19 5.50 -6.05 -10.65
N GLU A 20 4.38 -5.55 -10.14
CA GLU A 20 4.22 -4.14 -9.81
C GLU A 20 5.14 -3.73 -8.66
N TRP A 21 5.20 -4.57 -7.64
CA TRP A 21 6.07 -4.36 -6.47
C TRP A 21 7.54 -4.32 -6.89
N GLN A 22 7.97 -5.29 -7.70
CA GLN A 22 9.36 -5.37 -8.13
C GLN A 22 9.79 -4.17 -8.97
N ALA A 23 8.87 -3.60 -9.75
CA ALA A 23 9.16 -2.44 -10.60
C ALA A 23 9.35 -1.16 -9.79
N GLY A 24 8.67 -1.03 -8.65
CA GLY A 24 8.84 0.14 -7.78
C GLY A 24 7.82 0.16 -6.66
N HIS A 25 8.29 0.45 -5.45
CA HIS A 25 7.45 0.56 -4.27
C HIS A 25 8.03 1.56 -3.28
N ALA A 26 7.23 2.01 -2.32
CA ALA A 26 7.73 2.86 -1.24
C ALA A 26 8.72 2.06 -0.39
N PRO A 27 9.86 2.65 0.03
CA PRO A 27 10.90 1.90 0.76
C PRO A 27 10.40 1.27 2.05
N GLN A 28 9.45 1.91 2.74
CA GLN A 28 8.93 1.44 4.03
C GLN A 28 7.73 0.50 3.89
N ALA A 29 7.28 0.19 2.66
CA ALA A 29 6.07 -0.58 2.45
C ALA A 29 6.28 -2.08 2.72
N HIS A 30 5.20 -2.74 3.10
CA HIS A 30 5.11 -4.18 3.27
C HIS A 30 4.22 -4.74 2.16
N HIS A 31 4.71 -5.75 1.47
CA HIS A 31 3.99 -6.33 0.33
C HIS A 31 3.08 -7.47 0.77
N LEU A 32 1.80 -7.33 0.47
CA LEU A 32 0.80 -8.37 0.71
C LEU A 32 -0.21 -8.30 -0.43
N PRO A 33 -0.06 -9.11 -1.49
CA PRO A 33 -0.97 -9.07 -2.63
C PRO A 33 -2.42 -9.21 -2.21
N MET A 34 -3.31 -8.46 -2.85
CA MET A 34 -4.72 -8.36 -2.48
C MET A 34 -5.38 -9.72 -2.26
N MET A 35 -5.11 -10.70 -3.13
CA MET A 35 -5.75 -12.02 -3.04
C MET A 35 -5.26 -12.84 -1.85
N GLU A 36 -4.13 -12.47 -1.24
CA GLU A 36 -3.59 -13.16 -0.07
C GLU A 36 -4.04 -12.53 1.24
N VAL A 37 -4.70 -11.36 1.20
CA VAL A 37 -5.09 -10.64 2.42
C VAL A 37 -5.96 -11.51 3.34
N PRO A 38 -7.01 -12.21 2.86
CA PRO A 38 -7.82 -13.02 3.77
C PRO A 38 -7.03 -14.09 4.52
N ALA A 39 -6.11 -14.78 3.84
CA ALA A 39 -5.32 -15.85 4.45
C ALA A 39 -4.24 -15.32 5.39
N ARG A 40 -3.82 -14.07 5.21
CA ARG A 40 -2.70 -13.48 5.95
C ARG A 40 -3.13 -12.26 6.78
N ILE A 41 -4.42 -12.17 7.09
CA ILE A 41 -4.98 -11.02 7.81
C ILE A 41 -4.31 -10.80 9.18
N ALA A 42 -3.84 -11.87 9.82
CA ALA A 42 -3.17 -11.78 11.11
C ALA A 42 -1.81 -11.05 11.05
N GLU A 43 -1.25 -10.88 9.85
CA GLU A 43 0.01 -10.14 9.68
C GLU A 43 -0.20 -8.62 9.66
N ILE A 44 -1.44 -8.16 9.55
CA ILE A 44 -1.75 -6.74 9.46
C ILE A 44 -1.93 -6.17 10.87
N PRO A 45 -1.19 -5.11 11.23
CA PRO A 45 -1.31 -4.52 12.57
C PRO A 45 -2.71 -3.94 12.81
N ASP A 46 -3.19 -4.05 14.04
CA ASP A 46 -4.45 -3.44 14.49
C ASP A 46 -4.23 -2.31 15.50
N ASP A 47 -2.98 -1.99 15.83
CA ASP A 47 -2.59 -1.05 16.88
C ASP A 47 -1.83 0.18 16.33
N THR A 48 -1.71 0.32 15.02
CA THR A 48 -1.07 1.48 14.38
C THR A 48 -1.84 1.83 13.10
N GLU A 49 -1.63 3.03 12.59
CA GLU A 49 -2.26 3.43 11.33
C GLU A 49 -1.70 2.61 10.17
N VAL A 50 -2.59 1.97 9.43
CA VAL A 50 -2.27 1.21 8.21
C VAL A 50 -2.81 1.96 7.01
N VAL A 51 -1.92 2.32 6.08
CA VAL A 51 -2.28 2.97 4.82
C VAL A 51 -2.15 1.93 3.71
N VAL A 52 -3.27 1.59 3.08
CA VAL A 52 -3.31 0.56 2.04
C VAL A 52 -3.11 1.22 0.69
N VAL A 53 -2.17 0.66 -0.10
CA VAL A 53 -1.81 1.23 -1.40
C VAL A 53 -1.96 0.20 -2.51
N CYS A 54 -2.46 0.69 -3.66
CA CYS A 54 -2.37 -0.04 -4.93
C CYS A 54 -1.89 0.94 -6.01
N ARG A 55 -2.15 0.64 -7.28
CA ARG A 55 -1.71 1.52 -8.37
C ARG A 55 -2.43 2.87 -8.35
N SER A 56 -3.75 2.86 -8.24
CA SER A 56 -4.60 4.06 -8.41
C SER A 56 -5.66 4.24 -7.32
N GLY A 57 -5.81 3.31 -6.39
CA GLY A 57 -6.74 3.41 -5.27
C GLY A 57 -7.92 2.45 -5.28
N GLY A 58 -8.17 1.75 -6.40
CA GLY A 58 -9.34 0.86 -6.52
C GLY A 58 -9.22 -0.43 -5.71
N ARG A 59 -8.15 -1.18 -5.94
CA ARG A 59 -7.90 -2.44 -5.22
C ARG A 59 -7.70 -2.18 -3.72
N SER A 60 -6.95 -1.14 -3.39
CA SER A 60 -6.71 -0.79 -1.98
C SER A 60 -7.99 -0.36 -1.28
N GLY A 61 -8.89 0.34 -1.99
CA GLY A 61 -10.21 0.68 -1.45
C GLY A 61 -11.03 -0.56 -1.10
N GLN A 62 -10.97 -1.59 -1.94
CA GLN A 62 -11.64 -2.87 -1.65
C GLN A 62 -11.04 -3.56 -0.43
N VAL A 63 -9.71 -3.53 -0.29
CA VAL A 63 -9.02 -4.11 0.86
C VAL A 63 -9.38 -3.35 2.14
N VAL A 64 -9.44 -2.01 2.10
CA VAL A 64 -9.89 -1.22 3.25
C VAL A 64 -11.30 -1.62 3.66
N GLY A 65 -12.22 -1.78 2.70
CA GLY A 65 -13.58 -2.23 2.99
C GLY A 65 -13.62 -3.61 3.64
N TYR A 66 -12.84 -4.53 3.13
CA TYR A 66 -12.74 -5.89 3.68
C TYR A 66 -12.20 -5.87 5.11
N LEU A 67 -11.11 -5.14 5.35
CA LEU A 67 -10.52 -5.05 6.69
C LEU A 67 -11.46 -4.37 7.68
N THR A 68 -12.12 -3.29 7.27
CA THR A 68 -13.10 -2.61 8.11
C THR A 68 -14.24 -3.56 8.48
N GLY A 69 -14.71 -4.36 7.53
CA GLY A 69 -15.73 -5.37 7.79
C GLY A 69 -15.28 -6.48 8.73
N ASN A 70 -13.96 -6.64 8.91
CA ASN A 70 -13.36 -7.61 9.83
C ASN A 70 -12.90 -6.96 11.14
N GLY A 71 -13.37 -5.76 11.45
CA GLY A 71 -13.14 -5.12 12.74
C GLY A 71 -11.93 -4.19 12.81
N PHE A 72 -11.23 -3.95 11.70
CA PHE A 72 -10.14 -2.97 11.67
C PHE A 72 -10.71 -1.55 11.62
N ASP A 73 -10.28 -0.70 12.53
CA ASP A 73 -10.69 0.71 12.58
C ASP A 73 -9.50 1.67 12.31
N ASN A 74 -8.35 1.09 11.97
CA ASN A 74 -7.06 1.79 11.83
C ASN A 74 -6.56 1.83 10.38
N VAL A 75 -7.41 1.49 9.40
CA VAL A 75 -7.00 1.37 7.99
C VAL A 75 -7.50 2.55 7.18
N ARG A 76 -6.67 3.02 6.25
CA ARG A 76 -6.99 4.10 5.33
C ARG A 76 -6.50 3.77 3.94
N ASN A 77 -7.18 4.32 2.94
CA ASN A 77 -6.79 4.19 1.54
C ASN A 77 -5.87 5.34 1.15
N LEU A 78 -4.80 5.04 0.41
CA LEU A 78 -3.97 6.08 -0.19
C LEU A 78 -4.66 6.55 -1.48
N ASP A 79 -5.12 7.80 -1.49
CA ASP A 79 -5.83 8.38 -2.62
C ASP A 79 -4.90 8.46 -3.83
N GLY A 80 -5.36 7.92 -4.95
CA GLY A 80 -4.57 7.86 -6.18
C GLY A 80 -3.44 6.84 -6.17
N GLY A 81 -3.23 6.11 -5.08
CA GLY A 81 -2.26 5.02 -4.98
C GLY A 81 -0.84 5.43 -5.30
N MET A 82 -0.07 4.48 -5.86
CA MET A 82 1.34 4.73 -6.20
C MET A 82 1.50 5.74 -7.32
N GLN A 83 0.50 5.93 -8.16
CA GLN A 83 0.54 6.99 -9.17
C GLN A 83 0.64 8.37 -8.50
N SER A 84 -0.17 8.63 -7.47
CA SER A 84 -0.11 9.88 -6.72
C SER A 84 1.15 9.98 -5.86
N TRP A 85 1.60 8.87 -5.29
CA TRP A 85 2.84 8.82 -4.52
C TRP A 85 4.03 9.27 -5.38
N ASN A 86 4.14 8.71 -6.57
CA ASN A 86 5.20 9.06 -7.51
C ASN A 86 5.07 10.51 -8.00
N ALA A 87 3.86 10.95 -8.31
CA ALA A 87 3.61 12.33 -8.75
C ALA A 87 3.94 13.36 -7.66
N ALA A 88 3.80 12.98 -6.39
CA ALA A 88 4.16 13.83 -5.25
C ALA A 88 5.68 13.84 -4.98
N GLY A 89 6.47 13.09 -5.75
CA GLY A 89 7.91 13.04 -5.59
C GLY A 89 8.37 12.24 -4.37
N ARG A 90 7.51 11.38 -3.82
CA ARG A 90 7.87 10.55 -2.68
C ARG A 90 8.81 9.42 -3.11
N GLU A 91 9.71 9.05 -2.23
CA GLU A 91 10.77 8.08 -2.52
C GLU A 91 10.21 6.71 -2.90
N MET A 92 10.85 6.09 -3.91
CA MET A 92 10.56 4.72 -4.35
C MET A 92 11.85 3.97 -4.58
N VAL A 93 11.79 2.66 -4.38
CA VAL A 93 12.88 1.73 -4.68
C VAL A 93 12.36 0.62 -5.58
N SER A 94 13.25 -0.07 -6.28
CA SER A 94 12.90 -1.22 -7.12
C SER A 94 13.67 -2.46 -6.66
N GLU A 95 13.15 -3.63 -7.06
CA GLU A 95 13.78 -4.91 -6.76
C GLU A 95 14.36 -5.57 -8.02
N ASN A 96 14.27 -4.91 -9.18
CA ASN A 96 14.67 -5.50 -10.47
C ASN A 96 15.96 -4.90 -11.06
N GLY A 97 16.69 -4.07 -10.29
CA GLY A 97 17.94 -3.46 -10.75
C GLY A 97 17.75 -2.30 -11.72
N ARG A 98 16.49 -1.89 -11.99
CA ARG A 98 16.17 -0.76 -12.85
C ARG A 98 15.67 0.41 -12.02
N PRO A 99 15.63 1.63 -12.58
CA PRO A 99 15.00 2.75 -11.88
C PRO A 99 13.58 2.42 -11.47
N ALA A 100 13.20 2.82 -10.27
CA ALA A 100 11.85 2.56 -9.75
C ALA A 100 10.80 3.25 -10.62
N GLN A 101 9.72 2.53 -10.89
CA GLN A 101 8.60 3.06 -11.68
C GLN A 101 7.28 2.44 -11.21
N VAL A 102 6.18 3.11 -11.56
CA VAL A 102 4.83 2.58 -11.36
C VAL A 102 4.36 2.00 -12.69
N LEU A 103 4.11 0.68 -12.71
CA LEU A 103 3.61 0.01 -13.92
C LEU A 103 2.18 0.43 -14.22
#